data_fab8fed9caabb59342b1a2081684b0d2
#
_entry.id   fab8fed9caabb59342b1a2081684b0d2
#
_cell.length_a   1.000
_cell.length_b   1.000
_cell.length_c   1.000
_cell.angle_alpha   90.00
_cell.angle_beta   90.00
_cell.angle_gamma   90.00
#
_symmetry.space_group_name_H-M   'P 1'
#
loop_
_entity.id
_entity.type
_entity.pdbx_description
1 polymer ?
#
loop_
_entity_poly.entity_id
_entity_poly.type
_entity_poly.pdbx_seq_one_letter_code
_entity_poly.pdbx_strand_id
1 'polypeptide(L)'
;MTNAIQVNGLRKNYGEKEVLKGIDLCVRQGDIFALLGVNGAGKTTTLECIEGLRKYDGGSISVNGSIGIQLQSAALPAHIKGMEAVRLFSKWNRTNADASMLTALGTDSIANKQYQEMSTGQKRRLHLALALIRNPDIVFLDEPTAGLDVEGRISLHEYIRNLKGQGKTILLASHDMAEVESLCDSIAILKDGEIAFQGTVMELTEKIGKHYNIHIQTDKGTEHYESDDIGNSLLAILKHYQEKNTMIQDIQVDRGSLEQHFLKIAKGE
;
A
#
# COMPACT_ATOMS: atom_id res chain seq x y z
N MET A 1 -13.66 11.18 -15.47
CA MET A 1 -12.47 11.15 -14.58
C MET A 1 -11.31 10.71 -15.44
N THR A 2 -10.18 11.38 -15.35
CA THR A 2 -8.97 11.07 -16.13
C THR A 2 -8.12 10.05 -15.40
N ASN A 3 -7.50 9.13 -16.14
CA ASN A 3 -6.56 8.17 -15.58
C ASN A 3 -5.16 8.80 -15.52
N ALA A 4 -4.51 8.69 -14.38
CA ALA A 4 -3.08 9.02 -14.23
C ALA A 4 -2.21 7.93 -14.84
N ILE A 5 -2.61 6.65 -14.67
CA ILE A 5 -1.90 5.51 -15.21
C ILE A 5 -2.91 4.57 -15.86
N GLN A 6 -2.57 4.11 -17.08
CA GLN A 6 -3.32 3.08 -17.81
C GLN A 6 -2.34 2.04 -18.33
N VAL A 7 -2.56 0.79 -17.96
CA VAL A 7 -1.79 -0.38 -18.40
C VAL A 7 -2.72 -1.34 -19.10
N ASN A 8 -2.37 -1.80 -20.29
CA ASN A 8 -3.18 -2.74 -21.06
C ASN A 8 -2.32 -3.91 -21.52
N GLY A 9 -2.69 -5.11 -21.11
CA GLY A 9 -2.09 -6.36 -21.53
C GLY A 9 -0.59 -6.47 -21.23
N LEU A 10 -0.10 -5.88 -20.13
CA LEU A 10 1.32 -5.84 -19.80
C LEU A 10 1.90 -7.24 -19.58
N ARG A 11 2.95 -7.59 -20.35
CA ARG A 11 3.64 -8.89 -20.27
C ARG A 11 5.12 -8.70 -19.99
N LYS A 12 5.67 -9.59 -19.14
CA LYS A 12 7.09 -9.62 -18.82
C LYS A 12 7.59 -11.04 -18.58
N ASN A 13 8.66 -11.40 -19.30
CA ASN A 13 9.34 -12.68 -19.17
C ASN A 13 10.76 -12.50 -18.64
N TYR A 14 11.24 -13.48 -17.87
CA TYR A 14 12.64 -13.65 -17.50
C TYR A 14 13.08 -15.04 -17.94
N GLY A 15 13.76 -15.10 -19.10
CA GLY A 15 14.01 -16.38 -19.77
C GLY A 15 12.70 -17.07 -20.12
N GLU A 16 12.51 -18.29 -19.66
CA GLU A 16 11.29 -19.07 -19.89
C GLU A 16 10.16 -18.75 -18.92
N LYS A 17 10.45 -18.01 -17.84
CA LYS A 17 9.45 -17.71 -16.81
C LYS A 17 8.66 -16.46 -17.17
N GLU A 18 7.36 -16.62 -17.47
CA GLU A 18 6.43 -15.51 -17.61
C GLU A 18 6.03 -14.99 -16.22
N VAL A 19 6.41 -13.76 -15.89
CA VAL A 19 6.16 -13.12 -14.59
C VAL A 19 4.94 -12.24 -14.62
N LEU A 20 4.69 -11.53 -15.73
CA LEU A 20 3.49 -10.75 -15.97
C LEU A 20 2.78 -11.31 -17.19
N LYS A 21 1.50 -11.69 -17.01
CA LYS A 21 0.74 -12.50 -17.98
C LYS A 21 -0.40 -11.74 -18.66
N GLY A 22 -0.20 -10.45 -18.92
CA GLY A 22 -1.22 -9.61 -19.54
C GLY A 22 -2.01 -8.81 -18.52
N ILE A 23 -1.30 -7.97 -17.75
CA ILE A 23 -1.89 -7.14 -16.70
C ILE A 23 -2.63 -5.96 -17.33
N ASP A 24 -3.90 -5.81 -16.94
CA ASP A 24 -4.69 -4.61 -17.16
C ASP A 24 -4.83 -3.87 -15.82
N LEU A 25 -4.42 -2.59 -15.79
CA LEU A 25 -4.41 -1.78 -14.57
C LEU A 25 -4.77 -0.34 -14.88
N CYS A 26 -5.62 0.26 -14.05
CA CYS A 26 -6.03 1.65 -14.18
C CYS A 26 -5.93 2.36 -12.82
N VAL A 27 -5.21 3.49 -12.79
CA VAL A 27 -5.11 4.35 -11.60
C VAL A 27 -5.71 5.71 -11.94
N ARG A 28 -6.69 6.14 -11.16
CA ARG A 28 -7.34 7.45 -11.33
C ARG A 28 -6.45 8.57 -10.84
N GLN A 29 -6.56 9.72 -11.48
CA GLN A 29 -5.85 10.91 -11.04
C GLN A 29 -6.34 11.35 -9.64
N GLY A 30 -5.40 11.61 -8.73
CA GLY A 30 -5.68 12.03 -7.36
C GLY A 30 -5.99 10.89 -6.39
N ASP A 31 -5.98 9.63 -6.83
CA ASP A 31 -6.16 8.48 -5.95
C ASP A 31 -4.85 8.09 -5.23
N ILE A 32 -5.01 7.52 -4.04
CA ILE A 32 -3.99 6.66 -3.43
C ILE A 32 -4.36 5.23 -3.81
N PHE A 33 -3.53 4.62 -4.63
CA PHE A 33 -3.74 3.28 -5.18
C PHE A 33 -2.72 2.29 -4.63
N ALA A 34 -3.16 1.12 -4.16
CA ALA A 34 -2.25 0.06 -3.73
C ALA A 34 -2.22 -1.11 -4.70
N LEU A 35 -1.00 -1.56 -5.03
CA LEU A 35 -0.76 -2.83 -5.71
C LEU A 35 -0.38 -3.89 -4.67
N LEU A 36 -1.29 -4.83 -4.42
CA LEU A 36 -1.16 -5.90 -3.44
C LEU A 36 -0.79 -7.22 -4.10
N GLY A 37 -0.19 -8.11 -3.35
CA GLY A 37 0.13 -9.47 -3.82
C GLY A 37 1.14 -10.14 -2.92
N VAL A 38 1.19 -11.46 -2.93
CA VAL A 38 2.20 -12.23 -2.21
C VAL A 38 3.61 -12.00 -2.79
N ASN A 39 4.64 -12.38 -2.05
CA ASN A 39 6.01 -12.28 -2.55
C ASN A 39 6.17 -13.13 -3.82
N GLY A 40 6.77 -12.54 -4.85
CA GLY A 40 6.94 -13.18 -6.16
C GLY A 40 5.75 -13.06 -7.11
N ALA A 41 4.62 -12.44 -6.71
CA ALA A 41 3.46 -12.24 -7.59
C ALA A 41 3.73 -11.31 -8.79
N GLY A 42 4.81 -10.50 -8.76
CA GLY A 42 5.16 -9.58 -9.83
C GLY A 42 4.99 -8.10 -9.52
N LYS A 43 4.69 -7.72 -8.26
CA LYS A 43 4.45 -6.31 -7.86
C LYS A 43 5.60 -5.37 -8.28
N THR A 44 6.80 -5.64 -7.80
CA THR A 44 7.99 -4.82 -8.13
C THR A 44 8.24 -4.77 -9.64
N THR A 45 8.09 -5.90 -10.34
CA THR A 45 8.23 -5.93 -11.81
C THR A 45 7.19 -5.05 -12.49
N THR A 46 5.93 -5.07 -12.02
CA THR A 46 4.86 -4.22 -12.54
C THR A 46 5.17 -2.75 -12.32
N LEU A 47 5.56 -2.37 -11.09
CA LEU A 47 5.93 -1.00 -10.77
C LEU A 47 7.11 -0.53 -11.62
N GLU A 48 8.21 -1.28 -11.68
CA GLU A 48 9.39 -0.92 -12.47
C GLU A 48 9.09 -0.78 -13.97
N CYS A 49 8.14 -1.55 -14.51
CA CYS A 49 7.68 -1.37 -15.89
C CYS A 49 6.90 -0.05 -16.06
N ILE A 50 6.00 0.28 -15.13
CA ILE A 50 5.21 1.52 -15.17
C ILE A 50 6.12 2.75 -14.99
N GLU A 51 7.10 2.65 -14.10
CA GLU A 51 8.11 3.68 -13.82
C GLU A 51 9.08 3.90 -14.99
N GLY A 52 9.08 3.00 -15.99
CA GLY A 52 10.03 3.03 -17.12
C GLY A 52 11.44 2.55 -16.76
N LEU A 53 11.65 2.00 -15.58
CA LEU A 53 12.94 1.43 -15.13
C LEU A 53 13.21 0.06 -15.74
N ARG A 54 12.17 -0.63 -16.19
CA ARG A 54 12.23 -1.96 -16.78
C ARG A 54 11.50 -2.04 -18.11
N LYS A 55 12.14 -2.64 -19.10
CA LYS A 55 11.48 -2.96 -20.38
C LYS A 55 10.51 -4.12 -20.19
N TYR A 56 9.34 -4.02 -20.79
CA TYR A 56 8.33 -5.07 -20.86
C TYR A 56 8.30 -5.70 -22.27
N ASP A 57 7.69 -6.88 -22.39
CA ASP A 57 7.77 -7.70 -23.60
C ASP A 57 6.47 -7.63 -24.43
N GLY A 58 5.37 -7.13 -23.85
CA GLY A 58 4.09 -6.94 -24.54
C GLY A 58 3.15 -6.01 -23.77
N GLY A 59 2.11 -5.53 -24.47
CA GLY A 59 1.15 -4.59 -23.92
C GLY A 59 1.51 -3.12 -24.14
N SER A 60 0.83 -2.24 -23.40
CA SER A 60 1.08 -0.79 -23.44
C SER A 60 0.91 -0.15 -22.07
N ILE A 61 1.70 0.88 -21.81
CA ILE A 61 1.65 1.68 -20.58
C ILE A 61 1.52 3.15 -20.98
N SER A 62 0.55 3.84 -20.41
CA SER A 62 0.38 5.29 -20.51
C SER A 62 0.43 5.91 -19.11
N VAL A 63 1.32 6.87 -18.91
CA VAL A 63 1.47 7.63 -17.66
C VAL A 63 1.25 9.11 -17.97
N ASN A 64 0.23 9.71 -17.38
CA ASN A 64 -0.20 11.07 -17.62
C ASN A 64 0.27 11.99 -16.49
N GLY A 65 1.49 12.48 -16.57
CA GLY A 65 2.12 13.38 -15.60
C GLY A 65 3.57 13.05 -15.35
N SER A 66 4.22 13.91 -14.58
CA SER A 66 5.58 13.70 -14.09
C SER A 66 5.61 12.70 -12.94
N ILE A 67 6.66 11.87 -12.88
CA ILE A 67 6.79 10.83 -11.87
C ILE A 67 7.91 11.12 -10.87
N GLY A 68 7.67 10.78 -9.60
CA GLY A 68 8.66 10.70 -8.54
C GLY A 68 8.67 9.28 -7.97
N ILE A 69 9.86 8.70 -7.79
CA ILE A 69 10.00 7.30 -7.39
C ILE A 69 10.79 7.21 -6.09
N GLN A 70 10.21 6.56 -5.08
CA GLN A 70 10.92 6.12 -3.89
C GLN A 70 11.14 4.61 -3.97
N LEU A 71 12.36 4.21 -4.29
CA LEU A 71 12.74 2.80 -4.41
C LEU A 71 12.91 2.14 -3.04
N GLN A 72 12.55 0.85 -2.94
CA GLN A 72 12.71 0.04 -1.73
C GLN A 72 14.16 -0.05 -1.26
N SER A 73 15.09 -0.24 -2.18
CA SER A 73 16.52 -0.49 -1.91
C SER A 73 17.44 0.62 -2.39
N ALA A 74 16.95 1.86 -2.46
CA ALA A 74 17.81 2.98 -2.82
C ALA A 74 18.88 3.20 -1.76
N ALA A 75 20.13 3.33 -2.19
CA ALA A 75 21.26 3.65 -1.31
C ALA A 75 21.98 4.89 -1.82
N LEU A 76 22.22 5.81 -0.89
CA LEU A 76 23.09 6.96 -1.10
C LEU A 76 24.52 6.65 -0.62
N PRO A 77 25.55 7.39 -1.08
CA PRO A 77 26.90 7.27 -0.53
C PRO A 77 26.90 7.40 0.99
N ALA A 78 27.62 6.51 1.69
CA ALA A 78 27.59 6.38 3.15
C ALA A 78 27.83 7.71 3.90
N HIS A 79 28.73 8.54 3.41
CA HIS A 79 29.16 9.78 4.04
C HIS A 79 28.42 11.04 3.55
N ILE A 80 27.50 10.91 2.58
CA ILE A 80 26.73 12.08 2.11
C ILE A 80 25.81 12.56 3.24
N LYS A 81 25.75 13.87 3.47
CA LYS A 81 24.81 14.46 4.42
C LYS A 81 23.44 14.64 3.81
N GLY A 82 22.38 14.64 4.64
CA GLY A 82 21.01 14.78 4.16
C GLY A 82 20.81 15.99 3.26
N MET A 83 21.27 17.18 3.67
CA MET A 83 21.13 18.39 2.85
C MET A 83 22.06 18.38 1.62
N GLU A 84 23.18 17.69 1.64
CA GLU A 84 24.03 17.51 0.46
C GLU A 84 23.32 16.66 -0.59
N ALA A 85 22.64 15.58 -0.17
CA ALA A 85 21.81 14.77 -1.05
C ALA A 85 20.68 15.60 -1.68
N VAL A 86 19.96 16.39 -0.89
CA VAL A 86 18.89 17.27 -1.39
C VAL A 86 19.46 18.25 -2.42
N ARG A 87 20.58 18.92 -2.15
CA ARG A 87 21.23 19.85 -3.09
C ARG A 87 21.70 19.16 -4.37
N LEU A 88 22.27 17.94 -4.25
CA LEU A 88 22.72 17.16 -5.40
C LEU A 88 21.55 16.83 -6.33
N PHE A 89 20.45 16.31 -5.77
CA PHE A 89 19.26 15.95 -6.53
C PHE A 89 18.54 17.19 -7.10
N SER A 90 18.48 18.28 -6.36
CA SER A 90 17.95 19.55 -6.85
C SER A 90 18.72 20.06 -8.07
N LYS A 91 20.06 20.05 -7.97
CA LYS A 91 20.94 20.46 -9.09
C LYS A 91 20.78 19.53 -10.30
N TRP A 92 20.72 18.23 -10.07
CA TRP A 92 20.52 17.25 -11.14
C TRP A 92 19.18 17.46 -11.86
N ASN A 93 18.13 17.71 -11.09
CA ASN A 93 16.80 17.97 -11.63
C ASN A 93 16.58 19.42 -12.11
N ARG A 94 17.59 20.30 -11.99
CA ARG A 94 17.52 21.73 -12.36
C ARG A 94 16.35 22.48 -11.69
N THR A 95 16.10 22.17 -10.44
CA THR A 95 15.01 22.74 -9.62
C THR A 95 15.51 23.04 -8.22
N ASN A 96 14.77 23.82 -7.46
CA ASN A 96 15.01 23.99 -6.03
C ASN A 96 14.04 23.10 -5.26
N ALA A 97 14.53 22.43 -4.21
CA ALA A 97 13.67 21.71 -3.30
C ALA A 97 12.77 22.69 -2.56
N ASP A 98 11.51 22.34 -2.40
CA ASP A 98 10.56 23.11 -1.61
C ASP A 98 10.92 23.02 -0.13
N ALA A 99 11.18 24.15 0.52
CA ALA A 99 11.53 24.21 1.93
C ALA A 99 10.40 23.71 2.84
N SER A 100 9.14 23.98 2.47
CA SER A 100 7.98 23.53 3.24
C SER A 100 7.85 22.00 3.20
N MET A 101 8.09 21.39 2.07
CA MET A 101 8.15 19.94 1.89
C MET A 101 9.28 19.31 2.73
N LEU A 102 10.47 19.92 2.71
CA LEU A 102 11.61 19.41 3.48
C LEU A 102 11.34 19.48 4.99
N THR A 103 10.77 20.57 5.48
CA THR A 103 10.38 20.73 6.88
C THR A 103 9.28 19.75 7.28
N ALA A 104 8.24 19.57 6.44
CA ALA A 104 7.15 18.62 6.68
C ALA A 104 7.64 17.16 6.77
N LEU A 105 8.69 16.82 6.03
CA LEU A 105 9.36 15.50 6.11
C LEU A 105 10.40 15.41 7.22
N GLY A 106 10.59 16.47 8.02
CA GLY A 106 11.54 16.51 9.13
C GLY A 106 13.00 16.35 8.69
N THR A 107 13.32 16.77 7.45
CA THR A 107 14.69 16.65 6.92
C THR A 107 15.66 17.62 7.60
N ASP A 108 15.15 18.65 8.25
CA ASP A 108 15.98 19.61 9.04
C ASP A 108 16.79 18.88 10.12
N SER A 109 16.20 17.88 10.79
CA SER A 109 16.85 17.09 11.83
C SER A 109 18.00 16.21 11.33
N ILE A 110 18.05 15.94 10.03
CA ILE A 110 19.07 15.11 9.37
C ILE A 110 19.94 15.89 8.40
N ALA A 111 19.78 17.20 8.32
CA ALA A 111 20.48 18.07 7.36
C ALA A 111 21.99 17.87 7.35
N ASN A 112 22.61 17.77 8.53
CA ASN A 112 24.05 17.59 8.72
C ASN A 112 24.47 16.15 9.06
N LYS A 113 23.49 15.21 9.18
CA LYS A 113 23.75 13.82 9.53
C LYS A 113 24.17 13.03 8.30
N GLN A 114 25.21 12.20 8.43
CA GLN A 114 25.65 11.31 7.35
C GLN A 114 24.63 10.19 7.12
N TYR A 115 24.45 9.77 5.87
CA TYR A 115 23.46 8.75 5.49
C TYR A 115 23.64 7.44 6.27
N GLN A 116 24.88 6.98 6.50
CA GLN A 116 25.14 5.77 7.27
C GLN A 116 24.69 5.86 8.74
N GLU A 117 24.64 7.07 9.31
CA GLU A 117 24.26 7.32 10.70
C GLU A 117 22.75 7.51 10.89
N MET A 118 21.99 7.58 9.77
CA MET A 118 20.55 7.77 9.81
C MET A 118 19.84 6.47 10.19
N SER A 119 18.78 6.59 11.01
CA SER A 119 17.85 5.49 11.24
C SER A 119 17.10 5.12 9.96
N THR A 120 16.48 3.94 9.92
CA THR A 120 15.67 3.51 8.77
C THR A 120 14.59 4.55 8.42
N GLY A 121 13.88 5.08 9.43
CA GLY A 121 12.87 6.12 9.22
C GLY A 121 13.45 7.43 8.68
N GLN A 122 14.63 7.85 9.14
CA GLN A 122 15.30 9.03 8.62
C GLN A 122 15.71 8.84 7.15
N LYS A 123 16.24 7.67 6.80
CA LYS A 123 16.56 7.32 5.41
C LYS A 123 15.32 7.34 4.53
N ARG A 124 14.21 6.74 4.98
CA ARG A 124 12.93 6.72 4.24
C ARG A 124 12.41 8.14 3.96
N ARG A 125 12.40 8.99 4.98
CA ARG A 125 11.98 10.41 4.82
C ARG A 125 12.88 11.17 3.86
N LEU A 126 14.20 10.95 3.92
CA LEU A 126 15.13 11.55 2.95
C LEU A 126 14.83 11.06 1.52
N HIS A 127 14.67 9.74 1.31
CA HIS A 127 14.37 9.20 -0.01
C HIS A 127 13.05 9.75 -0.58
N LEU A 128 12.02 9.87 0.27
CA LEU A 128 10.75 10.49 -0.13
C LEU A 128 10.95 11.96 -0.51
N ALA A 129 11.71 12.73 0.28
CA ALA A 129 12.05 14.10 -0.08
C ALA A 129 12.74 14.20 -1.44
N LEU A 130 13.70 13.29 -1.73
CA LEU A 130 14.39 13.26 -3.02
C LEU A 130 13.44 12.92 -4.18
N ALA A 131 12.49 12.01 -3.98
CA ALA A 131 11.47 11.66 -4.97
C ALA A 131 10.54 12.86 -5.29
N LEU A 132 10.30 13.72 -4.31
CA LEU A 132 9.40 14.87 -4.42
C LEU A 132 10.05 16.17 -4.88
N ILE A 133 11.37 16.22 -5.06
CA ILE A 133 12.11 17.44 -5.43
C ILE A 133 11.52 18.16 -6.65
N ARG A 134 11.07 17.40 -7.65
CA ARG A 134 10.46 17.96 -8.87
C ARG A 134 8.98 18.27 -8.75
N ASN A 135 8.40 18.14 -7.56
CA ASN A 135 6.96 18.25 -7.34
C ASN A 135 6.13 17.40 -8.32
N PRO A 136 6.39 16.08 -8.41
CA PRO A 136 5.77 15.21 -9.42
C PRO A 136 4.26 15.15 -9.27
N ASP A 137 3.55 14.81 -10.37
CA ASP A 137 2.11 14.58 -10.39
C ASP A 137 1.75 13.21 -9.82
N ILE A 138 2.63 12.22 -10.02
CA ILE A 138 2.47 10.83 -9.63
C ILE A 138 3.66 10.40 -8.78
N VAL A 139 3.41 9.82 -7.61
CA VAL A 139 4.45 9.35 -6.67
C VAL A 139 4.35 7.84 -6.52
N PHE A 140 5.45 7.15 -6.77
CA PHE A 140 5.59 5.71 -6.54
C PHE A 140 6.31 5.47 -5.21
N LEU A 141 5.71 4.62 -4.38
CA LEU A 141 6.22 4.26 -3.06
C LEU A 141 6.30 2.74 -2.93
N ASP A 142 7.49 2.19 -2.86
CA ASP A 142 7.68 0.75 -2.65
C ASP A 142 7.95 0.47 -1.17
N GLU A 143 6.97 -0.16 -0.51
CA GLU A 143 7.00 -0.50 0.93
C GLU A 143 7.36 0.71 1.82
N PRO A 144 6.60 1.83 1.75
CA PRO A 144 7.02 3.09 2.35
C PRO A 144 7.15 3.04 3.87
N THR A 145 6.38 2.20 4.55
CA THR A 145 6.34 2.09 6.02
C THR A 145 7.21 0.97 6.59
N ALA A 146 7.85 0.16 5.73
CA ALA A 146 8.67 -0.96 6.19
C ALA A 146 9.82 -0.49 7.10
N GLY A 147 9.89 -1.08 8.31
CA GLY A 147 10.93 -0.75 9.30
C GLY A 147 10.75 0.59 10.02
N LEU A 148 9.59 1.23 9.89
CA LEU A 148 9.23 2.40 10.71
C LEU A 148 8.60 1.96 12.03
N ASP A 149 8.85 2.75 13.08
CA ASP A 149 8.09 2.71 14.31
C ASP A 149 6.67 3.28 14.13
N VAL A 150 5.83 3.19 15.15
CA VAL A 150 4.43 3.62 15.10
C VAL A 150 4.30 5.11 14.76
N GLU A 151 5.12 5.97 15.40
CA GLU A 151 5.11 7.42 15.14
C GLU A 151 5.54 7.74 13.72
N GLY A 152 6.59 7.05 13.23
CA GLY A 152 7.07 7.20 11.86
C GLY A 152 6.02 6.81 10.82
N ARG A 153 5.25 5.74 11.06
CA ARG A 153 4.14 5.33 10.19
C ARG A 153 3.03 6.39 10.17
N ILE A 154 2.58 6.85 11.34
CA ILE A 154 1.52 7.86 11.44
C ILE A 154 1.93 9.12 10.68
N SER A 155 3.12 9.65 10.94
CA SER A 155 3.63 10.85 10.27
C SER A 155 3.73 10.68 8.75
N LEU A 156 4.16 9.51 8.28
CA LEU A 156 4.24 9.22 6.84
C LEU A 156 2.85 9.13 6.21
N HIS A 157 1.88 8.48 6.87
CA HIS A 157 0.50 8.39 6.38
C HIS A 157 -0.15 9.78 6.28
N GLU A 158 0.03 10.63 7.28
CA GLU A 158 -0.45 12.03 7.23
C GLU A 158 0.17 12.78 6.06
N TYR A 159 1.47 12.60 5.83
CA TYR A 159 2.15 13.23 4.71
C TYR A 159 1.62 12.75 3.35
N ILE A 160 1.39 11.45 3.19
CA ILE A 160 0.80 10.86 1.97
C ILE A 160 -0.62 11.42 1.74
N ARG A 161 -1.44 11.53 2.80
CA ARG A 161 -2.76 12.16 2.69
C ARG A 161 -2.68 13.64 2.28
N ASN A 162 -1.69 14.37 2.79
CA ASN A 162 -1.43 15.75 2.39
C ASN A 162 -1.06 15.86 0.91
N LEU A 163 -0.22 14.97 0.39
CA LEU A 163 0.10 14.91 -1.05
C LEU A 163 -1.16 14.66 -1.90
N LYS A 164 -2.03 13.74 -1.48
CA LYS A 164 -3.33 13.53 -2.12
C LYS A 164 -4.18 14.81 -2.08
N GLY A 165 -4.24 15.50 -0.93
CA GLY A 165 -4.95 16.77 -0.78
C GLY A 165 -4.45 17.88 -1.72
N GLN A 166 -3.19 17.78 -2.17
CA GLN A 166 -2.59 18.65 -3.19
C GLN A 166 -2.88 18.18 -4.63
N GLY A 167 -3.70 17.14 -4.81
CA GLY A 167 -4.07 16.58 -6.11
C GLY A 167 -3.05 15.61 -6.69
N LYS A 168 -2.05 15.15 -5.91
CA LYS A 168 -1.10 14.13 -6.36
C LYS A 168 -1.75 12.76 -6.41
N THR A 169 -1.32 11.96 -7.38
CA THR A 169 -1.65 10.53 -7.46
C THR A 169 -0.54 9.73 -6.78
N ILE A 170 -0.89 8.80 -5.91
CA ILE A 170 0.08 7.97 -5.20
C ILE A 170 -0.17 6.51 -5.57
N LEU A 171 0.86 5.83 -6.03
CA LEU A 171 0.84 4.39 -6.26
C LEU A 171 1.82 3.74 -5.30
N LEU A 172 1.32 2.88 -4.40
CA LEU A 172 2.14 2.19 -3.44
C LEU A 172 2.08 0.67 -3.62
N ALA A 173 3.22 0.00 -3.41
CA ALA A 173 3.24 -1.42 -3.14
C ALA A 173 3.32 -1.61 -1.64
N SER A 174 2.43 -2.42 -1.07
CA SER A 174 2.44 -2.77 0.34
C SER A 174 1.95 -4.21 0.53
N HIS A 175 2.38 -4.82 1.62
CA HIS A 175 1.82 -6.07 2.13
C HIS A 175 1.13 -5.87 3.49
N ASP A 176 1.13 -4.65 4.02
CA ASP A 176 0.45 -4.27 5.25
C ASP A 176 -1.01 -3.87 4.94
N MET A 177 -1.93 -4.79 5.22
CA MET A 177 -3.35 -4.60 4.91
C MET A 177 -3.98 -3.48 5.73
N ALA A 178 -3.52 -3.25 6.97
CA ALA A 178 -4.02 -2.16 7.80
C ALA A 178 -3.61 -0.78 7.23
N GLU A 179 -2.38 -0.69 6.67
CA GLU A 179 -1.94 0.49 5.91
C GLU A 179 -2.85 0.76 4.73
N VAL A 180 -3.10 -0.28 3.91
CA VAL A 180 -3.91 -0.18 2.70
C VAL A 180 -5.35 0.23 3.02
N GLU A 181 -5.97 -0.39 4.01
CA GLU A 181 -7.34 -0.11 4.45
C GLU A 181 -7.50 1.33 4.96
N SER A 182 -6.49 1.83 5.67
CA SER A 182 -6.53 3.18 6.25
C SER A 182 -6.18 4.30 5.27
N LEU A 183 -5.46 4.01 4.19
CA LEU A 183 -4.82 5.01 3.35
C LEU A 183 -5.33 5.03 1.90
N CYS A 184 -5.68 3.86 1.34
CA CYS A 184 -5.92 3.73 -0.10
C CYS A 184 -7.39 3.93 -0.49
N ASP A 185 -7.60 4.59 -1.63
CA ASP A 185 -8.93 4.74 -2.24
C ASP A 185 -9.30 3.52 -3.07
N SER A 186 -8.30 2.98 -3.77
CA SER A 186 -8.46 1.85 -4.67
C SER A 186 -7.25 0.92 -4.61
N ILE A 187 -7.49 -0.34 -4.91
CA ILE A 187 -6.50 -1.42 -4.81
C ILE A 187 -6.55 -2.31 -6.04
N ALA A 188 -5.42 -2.95 -6.35
CA ALA A 188 -5.40 -4.13 -7.20
C ALA A 188 -4.66 -5.27 -6.50
N ILE A 189 -5.18 -6.49 -6.63
CA ILE A 189 -4.57 -7.71 -6.12
C ILE A 189 -3.94 -8.46 -7.28
N LEU A 190 -2.61 -8.56 -7.23
CA LEU A 190 -1.81 -9.30 -8.20
C LEU A 190 -1.57 -10.72 -7.68
N LYS A 191 -1.95 -11.72 -8.48
CA LYS A 191 -1.76 -13.13 -8.22
C LYS A 191 -1.18 -13.81 -9.44
N ASP A 192 -0.08 -14.53 -9.27
CA ASP A 192 0.55 -15.35 -10.31
C ASP A 192 0.77 -14.63 -11.65
N GLY A 193 1.05 -13.31 -11.60
CA GLY A 193 1.28 -12.46 -12.76
C GLY A 193 0.03 -11.90 -13.43
N GLU A 194 -1.14 -12.02 -12.82
CA GLU A 194 -2.44 -11.53 -13.32
C GLU A 194 -3.16 -10.68 -12.25
N ILE A 195 -4.03 -9.76 -12.66
CA ILE A 195 -4.88 -9.00 -11.74
C ILE A 195 -6.10 -9.85 -11.38
N ALA A 196 -6.12 -10.34 -10.14
CA ALA A 196 -7.24 -11.11 -9.60
C ALA A 196 -8.42 -10.22 -9.14
N PHE A 197 -8.11 -8.99 -8.72
CA PHE A 197 -9.10 -7.99 -8.33
C PHE A 197 -8.57 -6.58 -8.57
N GLN A 198 -9.43 -5.68 -8.99
CA GLN A 198 -9.21 -4.23 -8.97
C GLN A 198 -10.52 -3.54 -8.58
N GLY A 199 -10.45 -2.62 -7.63
CA GLY A 199 -11.60 -1.87 -7.11
C GLY A 199 -11.27 -1.14 -5.82
N THR A 200 -12.27 -0.70 -5.09
CA THR A 200 -12.13 -0.15 -3.73
C THR A 200 -12.05 -1.26 -2.69
N VAL A 201 -11.58 -0.92 -1.48
CA VAL A 201 -11.60 -1.85 -0.33
C VAL A 201 -13.03 -2.30 -0.03
N MET A 202 -14.00 -1.38 -0.17
CA MET A 202 -15.42 -1.68 0.07
C MET A 202 -15.97 -2.67 -0.97
N GLU A 203 -15.68 -2.48 -2.25
CA GLU A 203 -16.07 -3.43 -3.32
C GLU A 203 -15.43 -4.81 -3.12
N LEU A 204 -14.19 -4.86 -2.62
CA LEU A 204 -13.56 -6.13 -2.28
C LEU A 204 -14.32 -6.86 -1.18
N THR A 205 -14.66 -6.14 -0.10
CA THR A 205 -15.42 -6.68 1.04
C THR A 205 -16.82 -7.16 0.61
N GLU A 206 -17.50 -6.41 -0.28
CA GLU A 206 -18.81 -6.81 -0.82
C GLU A 206 -18.73 -8.04 -1.72
N LYS A 207 -17.66 -8.15 -2.54
CA LYS A 207 -17.49 -9.28 -3.48
C LYS A 207 -17.24 -10.61 -2.77
N ILE A 208 -16.56 -10.59 -1.62
CA ILE A 208 -16.21 -11.80 -0.87
C ILE A 208 -17.35 -12.24 0.07
N GLY A 209 -18.32 -11.35 0.30
CA GLY A 209 -19.43 -11.57 1.20
C GLY A 209 -19.19 -11.04 2.61
N LYS A 210 -20.29 -10.84 3.34
CA LYS A 210 -20.24 -10.37 4.72
C LYS A 210 -20.05 -11.58 5.64
N HIS A 211 -18.83 -12.12 5.73
CA HIS A 211 -18.53 -13.13 6.73
C HIS A 211 -18.19 -12.45 8.05
N TYR A 212 -18.97 -12.77 9.08
CA TYR A 212 -18.73 -12.33 10.45
C TYR A 212 -18.20 -13.50 11.26
N ASN A 213 -17.10 -13.27 11.97
CA ASN A 213 -16.60 -14.17 12.99
C ASN A 213 -17.11 -13.69 14.35
N ILE A 214 -17.89 -14.52 15.05
CA ILE A 214 -18.47 -14.21 16.35
C ILE A 214 -17.75 -15.06 17.38
N HIS A 215 -17.08 -14.42 18.33
CA HIS A 215 -16.39 -15.06 19.43
C HIS A 215 -17.22 -14.82 20.70
N ILE A 216 -17.67 -15.89 21.33
CA ILE A 216 -18.46 -15.82 22.56
C ILE A 216 -17.63 -16.42 23.70
N GLN A 217 -17.28 -15.59 24.66
CA GLN A 217 -16.64 -16.02 25.89
C GLN A 217 -17.70 -16.27 26.97
N THR A 218 -17.70 -17.47 27.55
CA THR A 218 -18.62 -17.87 28.59
C THR A 218 -17.85 -18.31 29.84
N ASP A 219 -18.58 -18.60 30.91
CA ASP A 219 -18.05 -19.25 32.14
C ASP A 219 -17.52 -20.66 31.90
N LYS A 220 -17.85 -21.29 30.73
CA LYS A 220 -17.46 -22.64 30.34
C LYS A 220 -16.40 -22.71 29.28
N GLY A 221 -15.99 -21.56 28.69
CA GLY A 221 -15.00 -21.47 27.63
C GLY A 221 -15.39 -20.52 26.52
N THR A 222 -14.57 -20.50 25.44
CA THR A 222 -14.79 -19.65 24.27
C THR A 222 -15.28 -20.50 23.10
N GLU A 223 -16.36 -20.08 22.47
CA GLU A 223 -16.89 -20.70 21.25
C GLU A 223 -16.81 -19.70 20.08
N HIS A 224 -16.66 -20.25 18.86
CA HIS A 224 -16.51 -19.48 17.62
C HIS A 224 -17.64 -19.85 16.66
N TYR A 225 -18.24 -18.83 16.06
CA TYR A 225 -19.30 -18.98 15.07
C TYR A 225 -18.97 -18.13 13.83
N GLU A 226 -19.34 -18.62 12.67
CA GLU A 226 -19.25 -17.89 11.41
C GLU A 226 -20.65 -17.62 10.87
N SER A 227 -20.90 -16.43 10.34
CA SER A 227 -22.21 -16.05 9.81
C SER A 227 -22.12 -14.99 8.74
N ASP A 228 -23.04 -15.07 7.77
CA ASP A 228 -23.27 -14.04 6.75
C ASP A 228 -24.38 -13.06 7.16
N ASP A 229 -25.19 -13.44 8.17
CA ASP A 229 -26.26 -12.63 8.74
C ASP A 229 -26.07 -12.50 10.27
N ILE A 230 -25.36 -11.43 10.64
CA ILE A 230 -25.02 -11.18 12.04
C ILE A 230 -26.24 -11.01 12.93
N GLY A 231 -27.31 -10.38 12.43
CA GLY A 231 -28.52 -10.10 13.23
C GLY A 231 -29.23 -11.38 13.67
N ASN A 232 -29.55 -12.23 12.71
CA ASN A 232 -30.23 -13.50 12.98
C ASN A 232 -29.34 -14.47 13.73
N SER A 233 -28.05 -14.53 13.42
CA SER A 233 -27.11 -15.44 14.09
C SER A 233 -26.87 -15.05 15.55
N LEU A 234 -26.63 -13.78 15.85
CA LEU A 234 -26.50 -13.32 17.24
C LEU A 234 -27.76 -13.62 18.05
N LEU A 235 -28.93 -13.36 17.47
CA LEU A 235 -30.19 -13.66 18.14
C LEU A 235 -30.33 -15.15 18.46
N ALA A 236 -30.00 -16.02 17.54
CA ALA A 236 -30.02 -17.47 17.73
C ALA A 236 -29.02 -17.94 18.78
N ILE A 237 -27.78 -17.43 18.72
CA ILE A 237 -26.70 -17.74 19.66
C ILE A 237 -27.09 -17.30 21.09
N LEU A 238 -27.59 -16.07 21.25
CA LEU A 238 -28.00 -15.56 22.57
C LEU A 238 -29.14 -16.37 23.18
N LYS A 239 -30.14 -16.76 22.39
CA LYS A 239 -31.22 -17.65 22.85
C LYS A 239 -30.71 -19.00 23.32
N HIS A 240 -29.78 -19.61 22.56
CA HIS A 240 -29.17 -20.88 22.88
C HIS A 240 -28.45 -20.85 24.25
N TYR A 241 -27.67 -19.81 24.54
CA TYR A 241 -27.00 -19.67 25.83
C TYR A 241 -27.98 -19.38 26.97
N GLN A 242 -29.03 -18.61 26.69
CA GLN A 242 -30.11 -18.37 27.67
C GLN A 242 -30.83 -19.66 28.04
N GLU A 243 -31.18 -20.51 27.06
CA GLU A 243 -31.81 -21.82 27.30
C GLU A 243 -30.90 -22.78 28.08
N LYS A 244 -29.60 -22.73 27.87
CA LYS A 244 -28.59 -23.51 28.58
C LYS A 244 -28.17 -22.94 29.92
N ASN A 245 -28.74 -21.81 30.34
CA ASN A 245 -28.39 -21.11 31.57
C ASN A 245 -26.88 -20.85 31.71
N THR A 246 -26.21 -20.57 30.58
CA THR A 246 -24.76 -20.31 30.50
C THR A 246 -24.54 -18.81 30.48
N MET A 247 -23.64 -18.31 31.32
CA MET A 247 -23.36 -16.89 31.45
C MET A 247 -22.35 -16.45 30.35
N ILE A 248 -22.79 -15.53 29.51
CA ILE A 248 -21.91 -14.88 28.53
C ILE A 248 -21.13 -13.79 29.25
N GLN A 249 -19.80 -13.81 29.13
CA GLN A 249 -18.89 -12.85 29.74
C GLN A 249 -18.47 -11.77 28.73
N ASP A 250 -18.25 -12.16 27.45
CA ASP A 250 -17.86 -11.24 26.38
C ASP A 250 -18.36 -11.73 25.02
N ILE A 251 -18.65 -10.78 24.14
CA ILE A 251 -19.01 -11.03 22.73
C ILE A 251 -18.17 -10.15 21.85
N GLN A 252 -17.32 -10.77 21.06
CA GLN A 252 -16.55 -10.12 20.02
C GLN A 252 -17.10 -10.49 18.64
N VAL A 253 -17.34 -9.47 17.82
CA VAL A 253 -17.80 -9.66 16.44
C VAL A 253 -16.83 -8.99 15.53
N ASP A 254 -16.08 -9.80 14.78
CA ASP A 254 -15.14 -9.34 13.79
C ASP A 254 -15.75 -9.52 12.40
N ARG A 255 -15.69 -8.47 11.58
CA ARG A 255 -15.87 -8.61 10.15
C ARG A 255 -14.58 -9.17 9.58
N GLY A 256 -14.68 -10.08 8.65
CA GLY A 256 -13.49 -10.60 7.95
C GLY A 256 -12.57 -9.44 7.58
N SER A 257 -11.31 -9.48 8.05
CA SER A 257 -10.33 -8.42 7.78
C SER A 257 -9.97 -8.38 6.28
N LEU A 258 -9.54 -7.22 5.79
CA LEU A 258 -8.99 -7.10 4.43
C LEU A 258 -7.89 -8.14 4.18
N GLU A 259 -7.11 -8.48 5.22
CA GLU A 259 -6.10 -9.51 5.18
C GLU A 259 -6.67 -10.91 4.89
N GLN A 260 -7.76 -11.30 5.52
CA GLN A 260 -8.45 -12.58 5.27
C GLN A 260 -9.01 -12.60 3.84
N HIS A 261 -9.60 -11.51 3.38
CA HIS A 261 -10.11 -11.37 2.02
C HIS A 261 -8.97 -11.44 0.98
N PHE A 262 -7.88 -10.74 1.24
CA PHE A 262 -6.67 -10.83 0.42
C PHE A 262 -6.12 -12.26 0.36
N LEU A 263 -6.01 -12.95 1.50
CA LEU A 263 -5.49 -14.32 1.57
C LEU A 263 -6.36 -15.30 0.77
N LYS A 264 -7.70 -15.19 0.83
CA LYS A 264 -8.62 -16.00 0.02
C LYS A 264 -8.34 -15.82 -1.49
N ILE A 265 -8.26 -14.58 -1.96
CA ILE A 265 -7.96 -14.30 -3.37
C ILE A 265 -6.55 -14.75 -3.74
N ALA A 266 -5.56 -14.42 -2.92
CA ALA A 266 -4.15 -14.71 -3.20
C ALA A 266 -3.85 -16.22 -3.19
N LYS A 267 -4.53 -17.00 -2.33
CA LYS A 267 -4.37 -18.49 -2.27
C LYS A 267 -5.32 -19.24 -3.19
N GLY A 268 -6.40 -18.61 -3.66
CA GLY A 268 -7.37 -19.25 -4.54
C GLY A 268 -8.36 -20.15 -3.81
N GLU A 269 -8.70 -19.78 -2.59
CA GLU A 269 -9.76 -20.41 -1.77
C GLU A 269 -11.11 -19.70 -1.98
#